data_d591e5243230f738bbeef882f904b581
#
_entry.id   d591e5243230f738bbeef882f904b581
#
_cell.length_a   1.000
_cell.length_b   1.000
_cell.length_c   1.000
_cell.angle_alpha   90.00
_cell.angle_beta   90.00
_cell.angle_gamma   90.00
#
_symmetry.space_group_name_H-M   'P 1'
#
loop_
_entity.id
_entity.type
_entity.pdbx_description
1 polymer ?
#
loop_
_entity_poly.entity_id
_entity_poly.type
_entity_poly.pdbx_seq_one_letter_code
_entity_poly.pdbx_strand_id
1 'polypeptide(L)'
;MKNLIKKIRFWFKKDYVLVLSWWGFRWFYTLWVLKWLEELGIDKNIKTIYGVSIWAIVWSLWAGGTKSDEIYALLSDMTIWKFYSNDIFKKTGWLLSNIKIQKLIEQHIKKSFSDLHKKMYVWAVDTNTAKYHLFSSWDLQTAVLWSMSIPWIFPPVKYKNYCLVDGWVLNNFPVDLARKKHPYNKIIWVALNRFTKNQEIKTVKDNLMINFEVILKSKLVENLQDVDILFYREIEIGVLSLDKEKMKKAYDMWYKDCMKQFWK
;
A
#
# COMPACT_ATOMS: atom_id res chain seq x y z
N MET A 1 29.97 9.97 -1.01
CA MET A 1 29.03 8.84 -0.99
C MET A 1 29.21 7.92 0.22
N LYS A 2 30.36 7.27 0.44
CA LYS A 2 30.57 6.36 1.60
C LYS A 2 30.31 6.99 2.98
N ASN A 3 30.72 8.25 3.20
CA ASN A 3 30.49 8.95 4.49
C ASN A 3 29.00 9.31 4.70
N LEU A 4 28.26 9.62 3.64
CA LEU A 4 26.83 9.88 3.69
C LEU A 4 26.05 8.61 4.04
N ILE A 5 26.37 7.50 3.37
CA ILE A 5 25.78 6.18 3.67
C ILE A 5 26.01 5.82 5.15
N LYS A 6 27.21 6.10 5.68
CA LYS A 6 27.56 5.88 7.08
C LYS A 6 26.72 6.75 8.03
N LYS A 7 26.49 8.03 7.67
CA LYS A 7 25.67 8.98 8.43
C LYS A 7 24.19 8.57 8.42
N ILE A 8 23.66 8.21 7.26
CA ILE A 8 22.30 7.73 7.12
C ILE A 8 22.09 6.44 7.92
N ARG A 9 22.97 5.44 7.79
CA ARG A 9 22.94 4.21 8.59
C ARG A 9 22.99 4.44 10.08
N PHE A 10 23.69 5.48 10.54
CA PHE A 10 23.74 5.85 11.95
C PHE A 10 22.37 6.31 12.45
N TRP A 11 21.62 7.09 11.67
CA TRP A 11 20.26 7.53 11.99
C TRP A 11 19.28 6.37 12.11
N PHE A 12 19.47 5.31 11.32
CA PHE A 12 18.60 4.14 11.25
C PHE A 12 19.10 2.95 12.11
N LYS A 13 19.68 3.22 13.28
CA LYS A 13 20.12 2.15 14.20
C LYS A 13 19.00 1.49 15.01
N LYS A 14 17.79 2.09 15.04
CA LYS A 14 16.64 1.58 15.80
C LYS A 14 15.73 0.71 14.94
N ASP A 15 14.89 -0.08 15.58
CA ASP A 15 13.84 -0.82 14.87
C ASP A 15 12.72 0.11 14.43
N TYR A 16 12.34 -0.01 13.17
CA TYR A 16 11.34 0.83 12.52
C TYR A 16 10.07 0.06 12.22
N VAL A 17 8.96 0.80 12.26
CA VAL A 17 7.66 0.40 11.73
C VAL A 17 7.43 1.15 10.42
N LEU A 18 7.16 0.42 9.34
CA LEU A 18 6.85 0.99 8.04
C LEU A 18 5.35 0.99 7.81
N VAL A 19 4.81 2.15 7.53
CA VAL A 19 3.38 2.34 7.23
C VAL A 19 3.24 2.92 5.85
N LEU A 20 2.32 2.37 5.08
CA LEU A 20 2.04 2.85 3.74
C LEU A 20 0.56 3.00 3.51
N SER A 21 0.23 4.07 2.81
CA SER A 21 -1.12 4.44 2.48
C SER A 21 -1.45 4.17 1.03
N TRP A 22 -2.72 3.85 0.76
CA TRP A 22 -3.22 3.54 -0.55
C TRP A 22 -3.44 4.78 -1.42
N TRP A 23 -2.90 4.75 -2.65
CA TRP A 23 -3.13 5.77 -3.67
C TRP A 23 -3.17 5.15 -5.09
N GLY A 24 -3.90 4.05 -5.25
CA GLY A 24 -4.09 3.39 -6.53
C GLY A 24 -2.78 2.89 -7.16
N PHE A 25 -2.64 3.06 -8.47
CA PHE A 25 -1.46 2.60 -9.22
C PHE A 25 -0.16 3.35 -8.91
N ARG A 26 -0.16 4.27 -7.97
CA ARG A 26 1.06 4.95 -7.49
C ARG A 26 1.97 4.04 -6.67
N TRP A 27 1.63 2.76 -6.49
CA TRP A 27 2.44 1.77 -5.76
C TRP A 27 3.85 1.59 -6.35
N PHE A 28 4.03 1.79 -7.64
CA PHE A 28 5.36 1.80 -8.26
C PHE A 28 6.34 2.73 -7.55
N TYR A 29 5.84 3.80 -7.03
CA TYR A 29 6.61 4.82 -6.35
C TYR A 29 7.16 4.35 -5.01
N THR A 30 6.41 3.54 -4.30
CA THR A 30 6.84 3.03 -3.01
C THR A 30 7.89 1.95 -3.15
N LEU A 31 7.91 1.21 -4.25
CA LEU A 31 8.98 0.26 -4.55
C LEU A 31 10.35 0.93 -4.62
N TRP A 32 10.39 2.24 -4.95
CA TRP A 32 11.62 3.04 -4.93
C TRP A 32 12.12 3.35 -3.55
N VAL A 33 11.21 3.71 -2.68
CA VAL A 33 11.58 3.89 -1.27
C VAL A 33 12.12 2.58 -0.73
N LEU A 34 11.51 1.44 -1.10
CA LEU A 34 12.02 0.13 -0.72
C LEU A 34 13.41 -0.15 -1.29
N LYS A 35 13.58 0.07 -2.59
CA LYS A 35 14.88 -0.11 -3.24
C LYS A 35 15.96 0.73 -2.57
N TRP A 36 15.66 1.99 -2.32
CA TRP A 36 16.56 2.88 -1.61
C TRP A 36 16.89 2.38 -0.19
N LEU A 37 15.88 1.90 0.57
CA LEU A 37 16.08 1.31 1.89
C LEU A 37 16.95 0.05 1.82
N GLU A 38 16.75 -0.79 0.80
CA GLU A 38 17.55 -2.00 0.53
C GLU A 38 19.00 -1.66 0.20
N GLU A 39 19.25 -0.74 -0.72
CA GLU A 39 20.60 -0.31 -1.13
C GLU A 39 21.41 0.28 0.03
N LEU A 40 20.73 0.98 0.93
CA LEU A 40 21.33 1.50 2.16
C LEU A 40 21.46 0.44 3.26
N GLY A 41 20.84 -0.73 3.11
CA GLY A 41 20.77 -1.78 4.12
C GLY A 41 19.95 -1.41 5.35
N ILE A 42 19.03 -0.43 5.20
CA ILE A 42 18.11 0.03 6.25
C ILE A 42 16.92 -0.92 6.36
N ASP A 43 16.59 -1.63 5.29
CA ASP A 43 15.55 -2.65 5.24
C ASP A 43 15.64 -3.67 6.38
N LYS A 44 16.86 -3.97 6.84
CA LYS A 44 17.13 -4.86 7.98
C LYS A 44 16.61 -4.34 9.33
N ASN A 45 16.48 -3.02 9.45
CA ASN A 45 15.97 -2.33 10.64
C ASN A 45 14.45 -2.16 10.63
N ILE A 46 13.80 -2.42 9.51
CA ILE A 46 12.33 -2.44 9.43
C ILE A 46 11.85 -3.80 9.88
N LYS A 47 11.28 -3.86 11.08
CA LYS A 47 10.81 -5.10 11.71
C LYS A 47 9.33 -5.35 11.53
N THR A 48 8.56 -4.27 11.38
CA THR A 48 7.10 -4.34 11.29
C THR A 48 6.58 -3.50 10.13
N ILE A 49 5.59 -4.03 9.44
CA ILE A 49 5.00 -3.41 8.25
C ILE A 49 3.48 -3.41 8.40
N TYR A 50 2.86 -2.30 8.02
CA TYR A 50 1.41 -2.16 7.92
C TYR A 50 1.01 -1.99 6.45
N GLY A 51 0.15 -2.87 5.95
CA GLY A 51 -0.30 -2.87 4.56
C GLY A 51 -1.80 -3.13 4.40
N VAL A 52 -2.45 -2.41 3.50
CA VAL A 52 -3.87 -2.54 3.15
C VAL A 52 -4.03 -2.54 1.64
N SER A 53 -5.08 -3.20 1.12
CA SER A 53 -5.39 -3.18 -0.30
C SER A 53 -4.26 -3.78 -1.15
N ILE A 54 -3.94 -3.18 -2.28
CA ILE A 54 -2.81 -3.58 -3.13
C ILE A 54 -1.48 -3.59 -2.37
N TRP A 55 -1.33 -2.78 -1.33
CA TRP A 55 -0.16 -2.76 -0.46
C TRP A 55 -0.02 -4.01 0.38
N ALA A 56 -1.12 -4.69 0.69
CA ALA A 56 -1.05 -5.98 1.35
C ALA A 56 -0.32 -7.01 0.47
N ILE A 57 -0.50 -6.96 -0.86
CA ILE A 57 0.24 -7.81 -1.81
C ILE A 57 1.72 -7.43 -1.83
N VAL A 58 2.03 -6.16 -2.11
CA VAL A 58 3.41 -5.65 -2.22
C VAL A 58 4.22 -5.97 -0.96
N TRP A 59 3.61 -5.75 0.21
CA TRP A 59 4.28 -5.97 1.49
C TRP A 59 4.41 -7.42 1.86
N SER A 60 3.45 -8.25 1.48
CA SER A 60 3.58 -9.70 1.68
C SER A 60 4.76 -10.26 0.90
N LEU A 61 4.96 -9.80 -0.33
CA LEU A 61 6.11 -10.17 -1.14
C LEU A 61 7.42 -9.70 -0.50
N TRP A 62 7.49 -8.42 -0.13
CA TRP A 62 8.70 -7.85 0.45
C TRP A 62 9.01 -8.42 1.86
N ALA A 63 8.01 -8.57 2.71
CA ALA A 63 8.15 -9.20 4.01
C ALA A 63 8.54 -10.68 3.90
N GLY A 64 8.14 -11.35 2.81
CA GLY A 64 8.53 -12.71 2.45
C GLY A 64 9.93 -12.84 1.87
N GLY A 65 10.65 -11.72 1.64
CA GLY A 65 12.03 -11.69 1.17
C GLY A 65 12.21 -11.36 -0.31
N THR A 66 11.14 -11.15 -1.07
CA THR A 66 11.22 -10.71 -2.48
C THR A 66 11.77 -9.29 -2.56
N LYS A 67 12.72 -9.04 -3.45
CA LYS A 67 13.34 -7.72 -3.61
C LYS A 67 12.44 -6.76 -4.38
N SER A 68 12.61 -5.45 -4.12
CA SER A 68 11.82 -4.39 -4.75
C SER A 68 11.82 -4.44 -6.28
N ASP A 69 12.95 -4.75 -6.91
CA ASP A 69 13.05 -4.88 -8.37
C ASP A 69 12.28 -6.10 -8.90
N GLU A 70 12.29 -7.21 -8.17
CA GLU A 70 11.52 -8.41 -8.52
C GLU A 70 10.02 -8.17 -8.37
N ILE A 71 9.62 -7.46 -7.31
CA ILE A 71 8.22 -7.04 -7.11
C ILE A 71 7.78 -6.12 -8.25
N TYR A 72 8.64 -5.19 -8.66
CA TYR A 72 8.38 -4.32 -9.80
C TYR A 72 8.17 -5.13 -11.08
N ALA A 73 9.06 -6.05 -11.41
CA ALA A 73 8.95 -6.90 -12.59
C ALA A 73 7.64 -7.71 -12.57
N LEU A 74 7.33 -8.36 -11.44
CA LEU A 74 6.12 -9.16 -11.27
C LEU A 74 4.85 -8.32 -11.47
N LEU A 75 4.78 -7.15 -10.85
CA LEU A 75 3.56 -6.34 -10.87
C LEU A 75 3.43 -5.45 -12.10
N SER A 76 4.54 -5.10 -12.78
CA SER A 76 4.49 -4.31 -14.03
C SER A 76 3.84 -5.08 -15.19
N ASP A 77 3.91 -6.41 -15.17
CA ASP A 77 3.20 -7.27 -16.13
C ASP A 77 1.72 -7.48 -15.80
N MET A 78 1.32 -7.08 -14.59
CA MET A 78 -0.07 -7.16 -14.15
C MET A 78 -0.84 -5.94 -14.62
N THR A 79 -1.46 -6.04 -15.76
CA THR A 79 -2.45 -5.04 -16.17
C THR A 79 -3.80 -5.37 -15.50
N ILE A 80 -4.47 -4.34 -15.00
CA ILE A 80 -5.81 -4.49 -14.37
C ILE A 80 -6.78 -5.21 -15.32
N TRP A 81 -6.59 -5.03 -16.61
CA TRP A 81 -7.36 -5.68 -17.67
C TRP A 81 -7.23 -7.21 -17.69
N LYS A 82 -6.12 -7.78 -17.16
CA LYS A 82 -6.00 -9.23 -16.97
C LYS A 82 -7.00 -9.78 -15.94
N PHE A 83 -7.49 -8.92 -15.04
CA PHE A 83 -8.49 -9.29 -14.02
C PHE A 83 -9.91 -8.96 -14.45
N TYR A 84 -10.10 -8.21 -15.53
CA TYR A 84 -11.41 -7.87 -16.05
C TYR A 84 -12.17 -9.14 -16.52
N SER A 85 -13.43 -9.22 -16.16
CA SER A 85 -14.29 -10.34 -16.57
C SER A 85 -15.68 -9.83 -16.95
N ASN A 86 -15.93 -9.81 -18.26
CA ASN A 86 -17.23 -9.41 -18.80
C ASN A 86 -18.39 -10.28 -18.27
N ASP A 87 -18.12 -11.57 -18.02
CA ASP A 87 -19.13 -12.51 -17.56
C ASP A 87 -19.56 -12.26 -16.12
N ILE A 88 -18.60 -11.88 -15.27
CA ILE A 88 -18.90 -11.56 -13.87
C ILE A 88 -19.69 -10.26 -13.78
N PHE A 89 -19.32 -9.23 -14.53
CA PHE A 89 -20.06 -7.99 -14.55
C PHE A 89 -21.51 -8.16 -14.99
N LYS A 90 -21.73 -8.94 -16.07
CA LYS A 90 -23.07 -9.25 -16.59
C LYS A 90 -23.95 -10.01 -15.58
N LYS A 91 -23.35 -10.95 -14.82
CA LYS A 91 -24.08 -11.79 -13.86
C LYS A 91 -24.27 -11.17 -12.49
N THR A 92 -23.28 -10.43 -12.01
CA THR A 92 -23.19 -10.00 -10.60
C THR A 92 -23.08 -8.50 -10.42
N GLY A 93 -22.78 -7.73 -11.47
CA GLY A 93 -22.55 -6.28 -11.43
C GLY A 93 -21.14 -5.88 -10.96
N TRP A 94 -20.24 -6.83 -10.66
CA TRP A 94 -18.88 -6.55 -10.24
C TRP A 94 -17.92 -6.44 -11.43
N LEU A 95 -16.94 -5.50 -11.34
CA LEU A 95 -15.99 -5.25 -12.41
C LEU A 95 -14.93 -6.34 -12.53
N LEU A 96 -14.47 -6.87 -11.40
CA LEU A 96 -13.37 -7.83 -11.35
C LEU A 96 -13.73 -9.09 -10.55
N SER A 97 -13.04 -10.18 -10.84
CA SER A 97 -13.20 -11.46 -10.16
C SER A 97 -12.18 -11.65 -9.05
N ASN A 98 -12.65 -12.01 -7.85
CA ASN A 98 -11.77 -12.44 -6.76
C ASN A 98 -10.96 -13.69 -7.11
N ILE A 99 -11.44 -14.56 -8.00
CA ILE A 99 -10.77 -15.80 -8.37
C ILE A 99 -9.41 -15.54 -9.01
N LYS A 100 -9.31 -14.55 -9.89
CA LYS A 100 -8.05 -14.24 -10.55
C LYS A 100 -7.03 -13.63 -9.59
N ILE A 101 -7.48 -12.73 -8.68
CA ILE A 101 -6.60 -12.14 -7.68
C ILE A 101 -6.17 -13.19 -6.65
N GLN A 102 -7.07 -14.11 -6.28
CA GLN A 102 -6.75 -15.23 -5.39
C GLN A 102 -5.65 -16.12 -5.97
N LYS A 103 -5.76 -16.53 -7.24
CA LYS A 103 -4.71 -17.31 -7.91
C LYS A 103 -3.35 -16.62 -7.89
N LEU A 104 -3.32 -15.32 -8.11
CA LEU A 104 -2.09 -14.55 -8.05
C LEU A 104 -1.50 -14.53 -6.63
N ILE A 105 -2.33 -14.32 -5.63
CA ILE A 105 -1.93 -14.36 -4.23
C ILE A 105 -1.34 -15.73 -3.89
N GLU A 106 -2.03 -16.81 -4.26
CA GLU A 106 -1.59 -18.20 -4.01
C GLU A 106 -0.26 -18.53 -4.70
N GLN A 107 -0.01 -17.99 -5.89
CA GLN A 107 1.21 -18.26 -6.66
C GLN A 107 2.45 -17.52 -6.11
N HIS A 108 2.29 -16.33 -5.56
CA HIS A 108 3.42 -15.45 -5.29
C HIS A 108 3.60 -15.07 -3.82
N ILE A 109 2.55 -15.17 -3.00
CA ILE A 109 2.59 -14.79 -1.58
C ILE A 109 2.73 -16.01 -0.70
N LYS A 110 3.54 -15.91 0.36
CA LYS A 110 3.67 -16.94 1.39
C LYS A 110 2.31 -17.30 2.00
N LYS A 111 2.12 -18.54 2.39
CA LYS A 111 0.83 -19.02 2.89
C LYS A 111 0.47 -18.43 4.26
N SER A 112 1.43 -18.35 5.15
CA SER A 112 1.21 -17.92 6.54
C SER A 112 2.00 -16.67 6.89
N PHE A 113 1.49 -15.88 7.84
CA PHE A 113 2.24 -14.79 8.47
C PHE A 113 3.53 -15.28 9.14
N SER A 114 3.57 -16.53 9.62
CA SER A 114 4.77 -17.13 10.21
C SER A 114 5.91 -17.35 9.21
N ASP A 115 5.61 -17.41 7.93
CA ASP A 115 6.59 -17.64 6.86
C ASP A 115 7.30 -16.34 6.42
N LEU A 116 6.89 -15.20 6.99
CA LEU A 116 7.45 -13.89 6.68
C LEU A 116 8.71 -13.60 7.49
N HIS A 117 9.67 -12.95 6.87
CA HIS A 117 10.90 -12.48 7.53
C HIS A 117 10.68 -11.23 8.41
N LYS A 118 9.57 -10.52 8.19
CA LYS A 118 9.18 -9.30 8.92
C LYS A 118 7.75 -9.44 9.43
N LYS A 119 7.49 -8.91 10.61
CA LYS A 119 6.13 -8.87 11.15
C LYS A 119 5.25 -8.00 10.28
N MET A 120 4.08 -8.52 9.91
CA MET A 120 3.15 -7.81 9.05
C MET A 120 1.77 -7.71 9.68
N TYR A 121 1.13 -6.57 9.44
CA TYR A 121 -0.27 -6.33 9.77
C TYR A 121 -1.04 -6.01 8.51
N VAL A 122 -2.14 -6.71 8.32
CA VAL A 122 -3.11 -6.51 7.23
C VAL A 122 -4.46 -6.29 7.85
N TRP A 123 -5.33 -5.47 7.27
CA TRP A 123 -6.67 -5.28 7.79
C TRP A 123 -7.73 -5.22 6.69
N ALA A 124 -8.95 -5.58 7.07
CA ALA A 124 -10.17 -5.47 6.30
C ALA A 124 -11.27 -4.85 7.17
N VAL A 125 -12.32 -4.35 6.54
CA VAL A 125 -13.47 -3.76 7.21
C VAL A 125 -14.66 -4.70 7.10
N ASP A 126 -15.33 -4.96 8.22
CA ASP A 126 -16.61 -5.64 8.24
C ASP A 126 -17.74 -4.65 8.01
N THR A 127 -18.49 -4.82 6.95
CA THR A 127 -19.60 -3.93 6.58
C THR A 127 -20.80 -4.04 7.51
N ASN A 128 -20.94 -5.17 8.24
CA ASN A 128 -22.05 -5.36 9.18
C ASN A 128 -21.89 -4.52 10.45
N THR A 129 -20.64 -4.30 10.87
CA THR A 129 -20.33 -3.65 12.16
C THR A 129 -19.62 -2.32 12.01
N ALA A 130 -19.19 -1.96 10.78
CA ALA A 130 -18.33 -0.82 10.49
C ALA A 130 -17.03 -0.82 11.34
N LYS A 131 -16.48 -2.00 11.62
CA LYS A 131 -15.22 -2.15 12.36
C LYS A 131 -14.15 -2.77 11.47
N TYR A 132 -12.90 -2.38 11.70
CA TYR A 132 -11.78 -3.05 11.05
C TYR A 132 -11.31 -4.26 11.86
N HIS A 133 -10.88 -5.29 11.14
CA HIS A 133 -10.21 -6.47 11.67
C HIS A 133 -8.76 -6.44 11.26
N LEU A 134 -7.86 -6.48 12.24
CA LEU A 134 -6.41 -6.44 12.03
C LEU A 134 -5.84 -7.86 12.14
N PHE A 135 -5.22 -8.34 11.07
CA PHE A 135 -4.62 -9.66 10.96
C PHE A 135 -3.09 -9.57 11.03
N SER A 136 -2.46 -10.45 11.80
CA SER A 136 -1.00 -10.57 11.92
C SER A 136 -0.53 -11.98 12.22
N SER A 137 -1.44 -12.93 12.13
CA SER A 137 -1.21 -14.35 12.35
C SER A 137 -2.16 -15.16 11.48
N TRP A 138 -1.93 -16.46 11.36
CA TRP A 138 -2.74 -17.40 10.60
C TRP A 138 -2.48 -17.30 9.08
N ASP A 139 -3.48 -17.50 8.24
CA ASP A 139 -3.38 -17.55 6.79
C ASP A 139 -3.23 -16.13 6.19
N LEU A 140 -2.04 -15.86 5.64
CA LEU A 140 -1.69 -14.58 5.06
C LEU A 140 -2.44 -14.34 3.74
N GLN A 141 -2.54 -15.38 2.90
CA GLN A 141 -3.17 -15.27 1.59
C GLN A 141 -4.64 -14.88 1.71
N THR A 142 -5.33 -15.48 2.67
CA THR A 142 -6.72 -15.13 2.98
C THR A 142 -6.86 -13.70 3.51
N ALA A 143 -6.01 -13.28 4.43
CA ALA A 143 -6.03 -11.90 4.96
C ALA A 143 -5.77 -10.86 3.87
N VAL A 144 -4.82 -11.14 2.97
CA VAL A 144 -4.51 -10.28 1.81
C VAL A 144 -5.71 -10.20 0.86
N LEU A 145 -6.36 -11.33 0.56
CA LEU A 145 -7.55 -11.35 -0.29
C LEU A 145 -8.69 -10.51 0.30
N TRP A 146 -8.92 -10.60 1.61
CA TRP A 146 -9.93 -9.78 2.29
C TRP A 146 -9.60 -8.29 2.20
N SER A 147 -8.34 -7.94 2.42
CA SER A 147 -7.85 -6.55 2.33
C SER A 147 -7.91 -5.98 0.92
N MET A 148 -7.90 -6.85 -0.11
CA MET A 148 -7.99 -6.48 -1.53
C MET A 148 -9.42 -6.34 -2.06
N SER A 149 -10.45 -6.62 -1.27
CA SER A 149 -11.85 -6.60 -1.72
C SER A 149 -12.37 -5.16 -1.81
N ILE A 150 -11.81 -4.40 -2.76
CA ILE A 150 -12.11 -2.98 -3.00
C ILE A 150 -13.60 -2.83 -3.37
N PRO A 151 -14.40 -2.05 -2.62
CA PRO A 151 -15.78 -1.78 -2.96
C PRO A 151 -15.94 -1.28 -4.39
N TRP A 152 -17.04 -1.63 -5.04
CA TRP A 152 -17.40 -1.39 -6.45
C TRP A 152 -16.55 -2.13 -7.49
N ILE A 153 -15.33 -2.55 -7.13
CA ILE A 153 -14.43 -3.28 -8.04
C ILE A 153 -14.56 -4.79 -7.82
N PHE A 154 -14.42 -5.23 -6.59
CA PHE A 154 -14.52 -6.64 -6.19
C PHE A 154 -15.73 -6.91 -5.31
N PRO A 155 -16.31 -8.12 -5.38
CA PRO A 155 -17.31 -8.53 -4.43
C PRO A 155 -16.74 -8.55 -3.00
N PRO A 156 -17.56 -8.19 -1.98
CA PRO A 156 -17.19 -8.39 -0.60
C PRO A 156 -17.00 -9.88 -0.31
N VAL A 157 -16.07 -10.20 0.57
CA VAL A 157 -15.82 -11.58 0.98
C VAL A 157 -16.62 -11.92 2.22
N LYS A 158 -17.44 -12.95 2.12
CA LYS A 158 -18.18 -13.50 3.27
C LYS A 158 -17.31 -14.53 4.00
N TYR A 159 -17.09 -14.31 5.28
CA TYR A 159 -16.37 -15.26 6.15
C TYR A 159 -17.06 -15.35 7.50
N LYS A 160 -17.58 -16.53 7.85
CA LYS A 160 -18.43 -16.71 9.04
C LYS A 160 -19.57 -15.68 9.04
N ASN A 161 -19.66 -14.88 10.09
CA ASN A 161 -20.65 -13.81 10.24
C ASN A 161 -20.18 -12.44 9.72
N TYR A 162 -18.98 -12.36 9.13
CA TYR A 162 -18.40 -11.13 8.61
C TYR A 162 -18.69 -10.97 7.11
N CYS A 163 -18.84 -9.73 6.69
CA CYS A 163 -18.89 -9.33 5.29
C CYS A 163 -17.75 -8.33 5.06
N LEU A 164 -16.61 -8.82 4.59
CA LEU A 164 -15.35 -8.10 4.58
C LEU A 164 -15.12 -7.38 3.25
N VAL A 165 -14.70 -6.13 3.36
CA VAL A 165 -14.24 -5.28 2.26
C VAL A 165 -12.87 -4.71 2.58
N ASP A 166 -12.24 -4.06 1.60
CA ASP A 166 -10.93 -3.44 1.73
C ASP A 166 -10.85 -2.50 2.94
N GLY A 167 -9.74 -2.61 3.66
CA GLY A 167 -9.52 -1.87 4.90
C GLY A 167 -9.40 -0.36 4.74
N TRP A 168 -9.06 0.13 3.53
CA TRP A 168 -8.95 1.56 3.28
C TRP A 168 -10.25 2.34 3.51
N VAL A 169 -11.39 1.66 3.44
CA VAL A 169 -12.72 2.27 3.65
C VAL A 169 -12.81 3.01 4.99
N LEU A 170 -12.21 2.47 6.04
CA LEU A 170 -12.18 3.13 7.35
C LEU A 170 -10.84 3.77 7.69
N ASN A 171 -9.73 3.16 7.26
CA ASN A 171 -8.41 3.67 7.59
C ASN A 171 -7.41 3.40 6.47
N ASN A 172 -7.18 4.43 5.67
CA ASN A 172 -6.18 4.40 4.61
C ASN A 172 -4.77 4.76 5.12
N PHE A 173 -4.67 5.28 6.34
CA PHE A 173 -3.43 5.78 6.93
C PHE A 173 -3.25 5.22 8.35
N PRO A 174 -2.88 3.95 8.49
CA PRO A 174 -2.91 3.25 9.78
C PRO A 174 -1.74 3.62 10.70
N VAL A 175 -1.28 4.85 10.66
CA VAL A 175 -0.24 5.36 11.56
C VAL A 175 -0.71 5.35 13.01
N ASP A 176 -1.97 5.71 13.25
CA ASP A 176 -2.65 5.63 14.54
C ASP A 176 -2.62 4.20 15.11
N LEU A 177 -2.92 3.19 14.26
CA LEU A 177 -2.85 1.79 14.65
C LEU A 177 -1.42 1.34 14.94
N ALA A 178 -0.49 1.80 14.11
CA ALA A 178 0.93 1.51 14.28
C ALA A 178 1.46 2.15 15.57
N ARG A 179 1.15 3.41 15.84
CA ARG A 179 1.56 4.13 17.05
C ARG A 179 0.99 3.48 18.31
N LYS A 180 -0.30 3.11 18.30
CA LYS A 180 -0.94 2.42 19.42
C LYS A 180 -0.26 1.08 19.78
N LYS A 181 0.17 0.31 18.77
CA LYS A 181 0.84 -0.99 18.97
C LYS A 181 2.33 -0.88 19.21
N HIS A 182 2.97 0.18 18.74
CA HIS A 182 4.40 0.41 18.76
C HIS A 182 4.73 1.82 19.30
N PRO A 183 4.36 2.15 20.56
CA PRO A 183 4.44 3.50 21.11
C PRO A 183 5.88 4.06 21.14
N TYR A 184 6.87 3.19 21.22
CA TYR A 184 8.30 3.57 21.35
C TYR A 184 9.11 3.38 20.07
N ASN A 185 8.56 2.73 19.05
CA ASN A 185 9.23 2.54 17.78
C ASN A 185 9.10 3.79 16.90
N LYS A 186 10.12 4.01 16.07
CA LYS A 186 10.01 5.04 15.03
C LYS A 186 9.17 4.58 13.87
N ILE A 187 8.23 5.41 13.45
CA ILE A 187 7.32 5.14 12.35
C ILE A 187 7.81 5.87 11.11
N ILE A 188 8.09 5.10 10.07
CA ILE A 188 8.34 5.61 8.72
C ILE A 188 7.02 5.55 7.97
N TRP A 189 6.63 6.67 7.39
CA TRP A 189 5.47 6.73 6.52
C TRP A 189 5.86 7.20 5.13
N VAL A 190 5.33 6.51 4.11
CA VAL A 190 5.45 6.91 2.71
C VAL A 190 4.08 7.36 2.23
N ALA A 191 3.94 8.65 2.02
CA ALA A 191 2.71 9.29 1.58
C ALA A 191 2.84 9.77 0.14
N LEU A 192 1.94 9.34 -0.72
CA LEU A 192 1.90 9.68 -2.13
C LEU A 192 0.62 10.45 -2.43
N ASN A 193 0.59 11.73 -2.09
CA ASN A 193 -0.61 12.55 -2.22
C ASN A 193 -0.56 13.41 -3.48
N ARG A 194 -1.73 13.63 -4.04
CA ARG A 194 -1.99 14.74 -4.95
C ARG A 194 -3.03 15.63 -4.30
N PHE A 195 -2.64 16.80 -3.87
CA PHE A 195 -3.58 17.87 -3.58
C PHE A 195 -3.83 18.61 -4.89
N THR A 196 -4.79 18.15 -5.67
CA THR A 196 -5.19 18.88 -6.89
C THR A 196 -5.93 20.12 -6.47
N LYS A 197 -5.33 21.27 -6.70
CA LYS A 197 -6.02 22.57 -6.60
C LYS A 197 -6.92 22.70 -7.83
N ASN A 198 -8.17 23.16 -7.62
CA ASN A 198 -9.12 23.48 -8.70
C ASN A 198 -9.48 22.30 -9.63
N GLN A 199 -9.98 21.21 -9.08
CA GLN A 199 -10.57 20.15 -9.91
C GLN A 199 -11.93 20.62 -10.44
N GLU A 200 -12.08 20.70 -11.77
CA GLU A 200 -13.39 20.89 -12.37
C GLU A 200 -14.22 19.60 -12.24
N ILE A 201 -15.42 19.73 -11.70
CA ILE A 201 -16.39 18.65 -11.59
C ILE A 201 -17.36 18.82 -12.78
N LYS A 202 -17.18 18.00 -13.81
CA LYS A 202 -18.05 18.04 -15.02
C LYS A 202 -19.01 16.87 -15.08
N THR A 203 -18.69 15.76 -14.43
CA THR A 203 -19.48 14.53 -14.51
C THR A 203 -19.74 13.95 -13.12
N VAL A 204 -20.73 13.07 -13.02
CA VAL A 204 -21.00 12.28 -11.80
C VAL A 204 -19.76 11.46 -11.41
N LYS A 205 -19.01 10.96 -12.39
CA LYS A 205 -17.75 10.24 -12.14
C LYS A 205 -16.71 11.14 -11.47
N ASP A 206 -16.55 12.40 -11.94
CA ASP A 206 -15.62 13.35 -11.34
C ASP A 206 -16.01 13.64 -9.89
N ASN A 207 -17.31 13.86 -9.65
CA ASN A 207 -17.84 14.09 -8.33
C ASN A 207 -17.55 12.91 -7.38
N LEU A 208 -17.87 11.69 -7.81
CA LEU A 208 -17.59 10.50 -7.02
C LEU A 208 -16.10 10.34 -6.71
N MET A 209 -15.23 10.58 -7.70
CA MET A 209 -13.77 10.48 -7.51
C MET A 209 -13.23 11.53 -6.56
N ILE A 210 -13.73 12.76 -6.62
CA ILE A 210 -13.31 13.84 -5.73
C ILE A 210 -13.75 13.58 -4.29
N ASN A 211 -15.03 13.18 -4.10
CA ASN A 211 -15.53 12.85 -2.77
C ASN A 211 -14.76 11.66 -2.16
N PHE A 212 -14.45 10.67 -2.99
CA PHE A 212 -13.60 9.56 -2.61
C PHE A 212 -12.21 10.03 -2.16
N GLU A 213 -11.56 10.91 -2.91
CA GLU A 213 -10.28 11.50 -2.51
C GLU A 213 -10.39 12.30 -1.20
N VAL A 214 -11.48 13.02 -0.96
CA VAL A 214 -11.73 13.77 0.29
C VAL A 214 -11.79 12.82 1.48
N ILE A 215 -12.54 11.72 1.37
CA ILE A 215 -12.62 10.69 2.41
C ILE A 215 -11.24 10.11 2.72
N LEU A 216 -10.46 9.80 1.68
CA LEU A 216 -9.10 9.29 1.84
C LEU A 216 -8.16 10.30 2.51
N LYS A 217 -8.34 11.60 2.25
CA LYS A 217 -7.49 12.67 2.79
C LYS A 217 -7.87 13.06 4.22
N SER A 218 -9.11 12.85 4.64
CA SER A 218 -9.57 13.27 5.98
C SER A 218 -8.72 12.69 7.11
N LYS A 219 -8.32 11.44 7.02
CA LYS A 219 -7.46 10.76 8.00
C LYS A 219 -5.98 11.12 7.90
N LEU A 220 -5.55 11.67 6.77
CA LEU A 220 -4.15 12.01 6.53
C LEU A 220 -3.64 13.05 7.53
N VAL A 221 -4.39 14.14 7.66
CA VAL A 221 -3.99 15.29 8.47
C VAL A 221 -3.94 14.92 9.96
N GLU A 222 -4.90 14.13 10.42
CA GLU A 222 -4.97 13.66 11.81
C GLU A 222 -3.75 12.81 12.20
N ASN A 223 -3.26 11.98 11.29
CA ASN A 223 -2.22 11.00 11.57
C ASN A 223 -0.79 11.51 11.34
N LEU A 224 -0.61 12.71 10.78
CA LEU A 224 0.72 13.28 10.48
C LEU A 224 1.57 13.47 11.73
N GLN A 225 0.98 13.83 12.86
CA GLN A 225 1.70 14.09 14.13
C GLN A 225 2.34 12.82 14.73
N ASP A 226 1.88 11.64 14.35
CA ASP A 226 2.36 10.37 14.86
C ASP A 226 3.49 9.76 14.01
N VAL A 227 3.96 10.48 12.98
CA VAL A 227 5.01 10.04 12.07
C VAL A 227 6.36 10.59 12.47
N ASP A 228 7.39 9.74 12.57
CA ASP A 228 8.75 10.17 12.85
C ASP A 228 9.53 10.53 11.57
N ILE A 229 9.30 9.78 10.50
CA ILE A 229 9.97 9.97 9.20
C ILE A 229 8.91 9.93 8.11
N LEU A 230 8.74 11.04 7.43
CA LEU A 230 7.78 11.19 6.34
C LEU A 230 8.50 11.25 4.99
N PHE A 231 8.23 10.28 4.13
CA PHE A 231 8.51 10.39 2.70
C PHE A 231 7.25 10.88 1.99
N TYR A 232 7.27 12.14 1.59
CA TYR A 232 6.11 12.78 0.94
C TYR A 232 6.48 13.27 -0.45
N ARG A 233 5.59 13.00 -1.41
CA ARG A 233 5.63 13.64 -2.71
C ARG A 233 4.26 13.78 -3.35
N GLU A 234 4.06 14.88 -4.05
CA GLU A 234 2.97 15.04 -5.00
C GLU A 234 3.32 14.36 -6.32
N ILE A 235 2.41 13.51 -6.81
CA ILE A 235 2.58 12.81 -8.08
C ILE A 235 1.43 13.21 -9.00
N GLU A 236 1.77 13.72 -10.18
CA GLU A 236 0.80 14.12 -11.20
C GLU A 236 0.14 12.95 -11.94
N ILE A 237 0.50 11.72 -11.61
CA ILE A 237 -0.07 10.52 -12.22
C ILE A 237 -1.43 10.23 -11.59
N GLY A 238 -2.46 10.08 -12.42
CA GLY A 238 -3.80 9.71 -11.94
C GLY A 238 -3.81 8.37 -11.18
N VAL A 239 -4.70 8.26 -10.19
CA VAL A 239 -4.84 7.07 -9.32
C VAL A 239 -5.04 5.77 -10.11
N LEU A 240 -5.64 5.85 -11.30
CA LEU A 240 -5.92 4.72 -12.19
C LEU A 240 -5.07 4.75 -13.48
N SER A 241 -4.02 5.57 -13.55
CA SER A 241 -3.18 5.67 -14.76
C SER A 241 -2.17 4.53 -14.83
N LEU A 242 -2.15 3.83 -15.95
CA LEU A 242 -1.23 2.75 -16.31
C LEU A 242 -0.15 3.21 -17.31
N ASP A 243 0.15 4.49 -17.36
CA ASP A 243 1.15 5.05 -18.26
C ASP A 243 2.57 4.63 -17.82
N LYS A 244 3.11 3.61 -18.48
CA LYS A 244 4.43 3.02 -18.18
C LYS A 244 5.57 4.03 -18.30
N GLU A 245 5.49 4.99 -19.22
CA GLU A 245 6.54 6.01 -19.37
C GLU A 245 6.53 7.02 -18.23
N LYS A 246 5.34 7.49 -17.83
CA LYS A 246 5.20 8.34 -16.65
C LYS A 246 5.61 7.63 -15.38
N MET A 247 5.28 6.34 -15.29
CA MET A 247 5.72 5.48 -14.20
C MET A 247 7.24 5.40 -14.12
N LYS A 248 7.92 5.18 -15.25
CA LYS A 248 9.39 5.12 -15.31
C LYS A 248 10.03 6.47 -15.01
N LYS A 249 9.50 7.57 -15.55
CA LYS A 249 9.98 8.94 -15.22
C LYS A 249 9.83 9.26 -13.74
N ALA A 250 8.68 8.92 -13.17
CA ALA A 250 8.47 9.06 -11.74
C ALA A 250 9.49 8.26 -10.94
N TYR A 251 9.81 7.06 -11.38
CA TYR A 251 10.82 6.17 -10.86
C TYR A 251 12.19 6.84 -10.85
N ASP A 252 12.73 7.31 -11.95
CA ASP A 252 14.07 7.90 -12.05
C ASP A 252 14.22 9.21 -11.26
N MET A 253 13.15 9.98 -11.11
CA MET A 253 13.16 11.24 -10.35
C MET A 253 13.30 11.02 -8.85
N TRP A 254 12.72 9.96 -8.31
CA TRP A 254 12.67 9.72 -6.87
C TRP A 254 13.99 9.33 -6.25
N TYR A 255 14.74 8.49 -6.91
CA TYR A 255 16.07 8.13 -6.44
C TYR A 255 16.91 9.39 -6.18
N LYS A 256 16.86 10.34 -7.11
CA LYS A 256 17.53 11.63 -6.98
C LYS A 256 17.00 12.46 -5.81
N ASP A 257 15.71 12.40 -5.55
CA ASP A 257 15.09 13.22 -4.50
C ASP A 257 15.24 12.62 -3.10
N CYS A 258 15.14 11.30 -2.94
CA CYS A 258 15.50 10.64 -1.69
C CYS A 258 16.95 10.97 -1.32
N MET A 259 17.87 10.92 -2.28
CA MET A 259 19.24 11.33 -2.05
C MET A 259 19.35 12.79 -1.63
N LYS A 260 18.60 13.72 -2.23
CA LYS A 260 18.61 15.15 -1.88
C LYS A 260 18.02 15.45 -0.49
N GLN A 261 16.97 14.72 -0.07
CA GLN A 261 16.33 14.95 1.23
C GLN A 261 17.26 14.66 2.41
N PHE A 262 18.26 13.80 2.22
CA PHE A 262 19.27 13.49 3.22
C PHE A 262 20.60 14.25 3.03
N TRP A 263 20.68 15.10 1.98
CA TRP A 263 21.85 15.97 1.75
C TRP A 263 21.73 17.35 2.43
N LYS A 264 20.57 17.66 2.99
CA LYS A 264 20.36 18.83 3.84
C LYS A 264 20.55 18.46 5.31
#